data_d8a3ad1646996fe148eb51b73cf1ecb8
#
_entry.id   d8a3ad1646996fe148eb51b73cf1ecb8
#
_cell.length_a   1.000
_cell.length_b   1.000
_cell.length_c   1.000
_cell.angle_alpha   90.00
_cell.angle_beta   90.00
_cell.angle_gamma   90.00
#
_symmetry.space_group_name_H-M   'P 1'
#
loop_
_entity.id
_entity.type
_entity.pdbx_description
1 polymer ?
#
loop_
_entity_poly.entity_id
_entity_poly.type
_entity_poly.pdbx_seq_one_letter_code
_entity_poly.pdbx_strand_id
1 'polypeptide(L)'
;DYYVVYRPASFSTAIFHRVAQKNNVKIIDMQSSNIPYRFAVSDDLKYEWPMLKKEYEKLKKRKLKKRERDQAEKYIKNYRNRPTKPDCAGDYSEPISKTIKRAQSYAFRLIKSRKLPDYDLTICPLVIWPLRGKMFKALNIFEKPQHKKEKYVFFPLHFQPEAATSIYAKWFMDQATIVENIAKSIPLGYKLYVKEHAYGVGSKTYDFYK
;
A
#
# COMPACT_ATOMS: atom_id res chain seq x y z
N ASP A 1 10.00 -18.58 25.61
CA ASP A 1 10.45 -17.38 24.90
C ASP A 1 9.42 -16.94 23.88
N TYR A 2 9.31 -15.62 23.68
CA TYR A 2 8.40 -15.03 22.73
C TYR A 2 9.15 -14.01 21.86
N TYR A 3 8.80 -13.95 20.57
CA TYR A 3 9.18 -12.89 19.66
C TYR A 3 7.95 -12.02 19.39
N VAL A 4 7.98 -10.81 19.94
CA VAL A 4 6.91 -9.82 19.75
C VAL A 4 7.34 -8.85 18.67
N VAL A 5 6.52 -8.68 17.65
CA VAL A 5 6.82 -7.80 16.52
C VAL A 5 5.59 -6.99 16.15
N TYR A 6 5.82 -5.74 15.80
CA TYR A 6 4.79 -4.90 15.20
C TYR A 6 4.97 -4.90 13.68
N ARG A 7 4.09 -5.61 13.00
CA ARG A 7 3.99 -5.71 11.55
C ARG A 7 5.36 -5.91 10.86
N PRO A 8 5.75 -7.12 10.48
CA PRO A 8 7.04 -7.41 9.84
C PRO A 8 7.10 -6.79 8.42
N ALA A 9 7.23 -5.47 8.38
CA ALA A 9 7.20 -4.68 7.15
C ALA A 9 8.59 -4.39 6.57
N SER A 10 9.66 -4.85 7.23
CA SER A 10 11.03 -4.71 6.75
C SER A 10 11.68 -6.07 6.49
N PHE A 11 12.72 -6.08 5.67
CA PHE A 11 13.52 -7.27 5.40
C PHE A 11 14.07 -7.91 6.69
N SER A 12 14.61 -7.09 7.59
CA SER A 12 15.14 -7.55 8.87
C SER A 12 14.06 -8.20 9.73
N THR A 13 12.91 -7.57 9.90
CA THR A 13 11.81 -8.15 10.68
C THR A 13 11.28 -9.45 10.06
N ALA A 14 11.27 -9.58 8.75
CA ALA A 14 10.90 -10.82 8.07
C ALA A 14 11.91 -11.94 8.32
N ILE A 15 13.22 -11.63 8.35
CA ILE A 15 14.27 -12.59 8.71
C ILE A 15 14.10 -13.04 10.17
N PHE A 16 13.98 -12.10 11.12
CA PHE A 16 13.77 -12.43 12.53
C PHE A 16 12.56 -13.33 12.75
N HIS A 17 11.47 -13.03 12.06
CA HIS A 17 10.27 -13.88 12.11
C HIS A 17 10.57 -15.31 11.62
N ARG A 18 11.30 -15.47 10.52
CA ARG A 18 11.70 -16.79 10.00
C ARG A 18 12.65 -17.53 10.96
N VAL A 19 13.60 -16.82 11.55
CA VAL A 19 14.50 -17.39 12.55
C VAL A 19 13.72 -17.84 13.78
N ALA A 20 12.80 -17.04 14.28
CA ALA A 20 11.93 -17.39 15.40
C ALA A 20 11.11 -18.66 15.09
N GLN A 21 10.49 -18.74 13.92
CA GLN A 21 9.76 -19.94 13.48
C GLN A 21 10.66 -21.18 13.46
N LYS A 22 11.88 -21.05 12.88
CA LYS A 22 12.83 -22.16 12.77
C LYS A 22 13.29 -22.68 14.15
N ASN A 23 13.32 -21.81 15.15
CA ASN A 23 13.74 -22.15 16.51
C ASN A 23 12.55 -22.41 17.45
N ASN A 24 11.34 -22.59 16.93
CA ASN A 24 10.12 -22.84 17.70
C ASN A 24 9.84 -21.77 18.78
N VAL A 25 10.29 -20.54 18.55
CA VAL A 25 9.96 -19.40 19.40
C VAL A 25 8.54 -18.94 19.06
N LYS A 26 7.72 -18.75 20.07
CA LYS A 26 6.34 -18.29 19.89
C LYS A 26 6.34 -16.84 19.36
N ILE A 27 5.56 -16.60 18.31
CA ILE A 27 5.49 -15.29 17.66
C ILE A 27 4.18 -14.61 18.01
N ILE A 28 4.28 -13.33 18.32
CA ILE A 28 3.13 -12.43 18.51
C ILE A 28 3.32 -11.25 17.56
N ASP A 29 2.65 -11.31 16.41
CA ASP A 29 2.61 -10.22 15.46
C ASP A 29 1.42 -9.31 15.77
N MET A 30 1.69 -8.06 16.10
CA MET A 30 0.68 -7.05 16.39
C MET A 30 0.51 -6.15 15.16
N GLN A 31 -0.72 -5.95 14.73
CA GLN A 31 -1.02 -5.13 13.56
C GLN A 31 -2.14 -4.13 13.85
N SER A 32 -1.98 -2.93 13.32
CA SER A 32 -3.07 -1.96 13.32
C SER A 32 -4.23 -2.47 12.46
N SER A 33 -5.43 -2.35 12.97
CA SER A 33 -6.63 -2.59 12.19
C SER A 33 -7.17 -1.27 11.63
N ASN A 34 -7.92 -1.34 10.52
CA ASN A 34 -8.62 -0.16 9.99
C ASN A 34 -9.84 0.23 10.86
N ILE A 35 -10.14 -0.55 11.89
CA ILE A 35 -11.20 -0.24 12.85
C ILE A 35 -10.58 0.58 13.98
N PRO A 36 -11.09 1.81 14.26
CA PRO A 36 -10.54 2.68 15.30
C PRO A 36 -10.41 1.97 16.66
N TYR A 37 -9.29 2.23 17.34
CA TYR A 37 -8.98 1.67 18.67
C TYR A 37 -8.92 0.13 18.71
N ARG A 38 -8.64 -0.51 17.59
CA ARG A 38 -8.47 -1.96 17.49
C ARG A 38 -7.13 -2.29 16.83
N PHE A 39 -6.53 -3.34 17.30
CA PHE A 39 -5.41 -4.00 16.65
C PHE A 39 -5.69 -5.50 16.55
N ALA A 40 -5.04 -6.14 15.64
CA ALA A 40 -5.13 -7.57 15.45
C ALA A 40 -3.83 -8.23 15.90
N VAL A 41 -3.92 -9.45 16.40
CA VAL A 41 -2.78 -10.27 16.80
C VAL A 41 -2.78 -11.53 15.95
N SER A 42 -1.62 -11.89 15.40
CA SER A 42 -1.40 -13.09 14.61
C SER A 42 -0.07 -13.72 14.97
N ASP A 43 0.10 -14.98 14.62
CA ASP A 43 1.36 -15.72 14.67
C ASP A 43 1.90 -16.03 13.26
N ASP A 44 1.30 -15.42 12.24
CA ASP A 44 1.45 -15.77 10.84
C ASP A 44 1.91 -14.59 9.98
N LEU A 45 2.99 -14.79 9.20
CA LEU A 45 3.49 -13.83 8.21
C LEU A 45 2.59 -13.66 6.99
N LYS A 46 1.77 -14.65 6.69
CA LYS A 46 1.01 -14.67 5.44
C LYS A 46 -0.30 -13.89 5.52
N TYR A 47 -0.65 -13.36 6.69
CA TYR A 47 -1.93 -12.69 6.94
C TYR A 47 -3.15 -13.59 6.71
N GLU A 48 -3.00 -14.90 6.87
CA GLU A 48 -4.13 -15.83 6.81
C GLU A 48 -5.03 -15.72 8.03
N TRP A 49 -4.55 -15.09 9.10
CA TRP A 49 -5.31 -14.78 10.32
C TRP A 49 -6.03 -16.00 10.91
N PRO A 50 -5.35 -17.10 11.22
CA PRO A 50 -6.00 -18.34 11.61
C PRO A 50 -6.87 -18.18 12.87
N MET A 51 -6.44 -17.37 13.82
CA MET A 51 -7.23 -17.08 15.03
C MET A 51 -8.50 -16.31 14.71
N LEU A 52 -8.40 -15.25 13.88
CA LEU A 52 -9.55 -14.44 13.46
C LEU A 52 -10.53 -15.27 12.62
N LYS A 53 -10.02 -16.12 11.72
CA LYS A 53 -10.82 -17.03 10.92
C LYS A 53 -11.61 -18.01 11.81
N LYS A 54 -10.97 -18.59 12.82
CA LYS A 54 -11.62 -19.48 13.78
C LYS A 54 -12.75 -18.79 14.53
N GLU A 55 -12.54 -17.56 15.00
CA GLU A 55 -13.58 -16.78 15.68
C GLU A 55 -14.70 -16.36 14.72
N TYR A 56 -14.36 -15.97 13.48
CA TYR A 56 -15.36 -15.68 12.45
C TYR A 56 -16.26 -16.87 12.16
N GLU A 57 -15.71 -18.10 12.04
CA GLU A 57 -16.48 -19.31 11.80
C GLU A 57 -17.50 -19.60 12.93
N LYS A 58 -17.15 -19.27 14.18
CA LYS A 58 -18.08 -19.36 15.30
C LYS A 58 -19.18 -18.26 15.21
N LEU A 59 -18.78 -17.05 14.87
CA LEU A 59 -19.67 -15.89 14.87
C LEU A 59 -20.65 -15.88 13.70
N LYS A 60 -20.26 -16.37 12.51
CA LYS A 60 -21.12 -16.38 11.32
C LYS A 60 -22.38 -17.21 11.47
N LYS A 61 -22.36 -18.19 12.41
CA LYS A 61 -23.50 -19.07 12.67
C LYS A 61 -24.56 -18.45 13.59
N ARG A 62 -24.26 -17.29 14.21
CA ARG A 62 -25.20 -16.61 15.09
C ARG A 62 -25.79 -15.35 14.45
N LYS A 63 -26.99 -14.99 14.86
CA LYS A 63 -27.56 -13.70 14.49
C LYS A 63 -26.83 -12.56 15.21
N LEU A 64 -26.51 -11.50 14.49
CA LEU A 64 -25.91 -10.30 15.08
C LEU A 64 -26.91 -9.65 16.04
N LYS A 65 -26.43 -9.20 17.19
CA LYS A 65 -27.20 -8.35 18.08
C LYS A 65 -27.43 -7.00 17.41
N LYS A 66 -28.56 -6.34 17.72
CA LYS A 66 -28.90 -5.03 17.15
C LYS A 66 -27.73 -4.02 17.28
N ARG A 67 -27.14 -3.91 18.47
CA ARG A 67 -26.00 -3.02 18.73
C ARG A 67 -24.80 -3.30 17.82
N GLU A 68 -24.48 -4.58 17.57
CA GLU A 68 -23.35 -4.97 16.69
C GLU A 68 -23.61 -4.58 15.25
N ARG A 69 -24.83 -4.77 14.77
CA ARG A 69 -25.27 -4.35 13.44
C ARG A 69 -25.19 -2.84 13.28
N ASP A 70 -25.78 -2.09 14.21
CA ASP A 70 -25.80 -0.64 14.18
C ASP A 70 -24.38 -0.06 14.18
N GLN A 71 -23.45 -0.65 14.96
CA GLN A 71 -22.03 -0.27 14.95
C GLN A 71 -21.35 -0.54 13.62
N ALA A 72 -21.58 -1.70 13.02
CA ALA A 72 -21.02 -2.06 11.72
C ALA A 72 -21.55 -1.15 10.60
N GLU A 73 -22.86 -0.91 10.56
CA GLU A 73 -23.49 -0.03 9.58
C GLU A 73 -22.98 1.42 9.71
N LYS A 74 -22.87 1.92 10.94
CA LYS A 74 -22.30 3.24 11.22
C LYS A 74 -20.87 3.34 10.73
N TYR A 75 -20.02 2.32 10.99
CA TYR A 75 -18.65 2.29 10.53
C TYR A 75 -18.57 2.31 9.01
N ILE A 76 -19.32 1.43 8.33
CA ILE A 76 -19.37 1.33 6.86
C ILE A 76 -19.82 2.65 6.24
N LYS A 77 -20.90 3.24 6.78
CA LYS A 77 -21.45 4.53 6.31
C LYS A 77 -20.41 5.64 6.44
N ASN A 78 -19.76 5.73 7.60
CA ASN A 78 -18.73 6.75 7.84
C ASN A 78 -17.53 6.58 6.88
N TYR A 79 -17.07 5.35 6.68
CA TYR A 79 -15.96 5.05 5.77
C TYR A 79 -16.28 5.38 4.31
N ARG A 80 -17.51 5.10 3.86
CA ARG A 80 -17.97 5.43 2.50
C ARG A 80 -18.13 6.92 2.28
N ASN A 81 -18.63 7.64 3.26
CA ASN A 81 -18.89 9.08 3.14
C ASN A 81 -17.63 9.94 3.27
N ARG A 82 -16.64 9.45 4.01
CA ARG A 82 -15.35 10.13 4.22
C ARG A 82 -14.22 9.13 4.12
N PRO A 83 -13.86 8.70 2.90
CA PRO A 83 -12.68 7.87 2.73
C PRO A 83 -11.47 8.67 3.23
N THR A 84 -10.87 8.22 4.32
CA THR A 84 -9.67 8.86 4.88
C THR A 84 -8.51 8.60 3.94
N LYS A 85 -7.89 9.68 3.46
CA LYS A 85 -6.56 9.56 2.86
C LYS A 85 -5.60 9.18 3.99
N PRO A 86 -4.70 8.21 3.77
CA PRO A 86 -3.62 7.97 4.73
C PRO A 86 -2.83 9.28 4.95
N ASP A 87 -2.47 9.59 6.21
CA ASP A 87 -1.76 10.84 6.57
C ASP A 87 -0.42 10.99 5.83
N CYS A 88 0.12 9.87 5.38
CA CYS A 88 1.33 9.79 4.57
C CYS A 88 1.06 9.95 3.05
N ALA A 89 -0.19 10.16 2.58
CA ALA A 89 -0.46 10.36 1.15
C ALA A 89 0.19 11.65 0.65
N GLY A 90 1.26 11.51 -0.15
CA GLY A 90 1.90 12.64 -0.80
C GLY A 90 0.87 13.45 -1.55
N ASP A 91 0.77 14.72 -1.24
CA ASP A 91 -0.11 15.63 -1.96
C ASP A 91 0.64 16.18 -3.17
N TYR A 92 0.36 15.62 -4.34
CA TYR A 92 0.92 16.14 -5.62
C TYR A 92 0.42 17.56 -5.95
N SER A 93 -0.54 18.08 -5.17
CA SER A 93 -0.95 19.47 -5.22
C SER A 93 0.01 20.40 -4.46
N GLU A 94 0.97 19.85 -3.72
CA GLU A 94 1.96 20.64 -2.99
C GLU A 94 2.71 21.59 -3.92
N PRO A 95 2.91 22.85 -3.52
CA PRO A 95 3.61 23.83 -4.32
C PRO A 95 5.08 23.41 -4.55
N ILE A 96 5.62 23.75 -5.72
CA ILE A 96 7.02 23.44 -6.09
C ILE A 96 8.01 23.94 -5.04
N SER A 97 7.70 25.05 -4.36
CA SER A 97 8.51 25.59 -3.26
C SER A 97 8.80 24.57 -2.15
N LYS A 98 7.86 23.70 -1.82
CA LYS A 98 8.10 22.62 -0.85
C LYS A 98 9.08 21.56 -1.38
N THR A 99 9.00 21.22 -2.66
CA THR A 99 9.95 20.31 -3.31
C THR A 99 11.37 20.90 -3.30
N ILE A 100 11.49 22.20 -3.58
CA ILE A 100 12.78 22.92 -3.53
C ILE A 100 13.34 22.93 -2.10
N LYS A 101 12.52 23.25 -1.09
CA LYS A 101 12.95 23.19 0.32
C LYS A 101 13.41 21.81 0.74
N ARG A 102 12.74 20.75 0.29
CA ARG A 102 13.19 19.35 0.54
C ARG A 102 14.54 19.07 -0.11
N ALA A 103 14.73 19.50 -1.36
CA ALA A 103 16.01 19.34 -2.07
C ALA A 103 17.15 20.09 -1.36
N GLN A 104 16.91 21.32 -0.92
CA GLN A 104 17.88 22.12 -0.15
C GLN A 104 18.24 21.46 1.18
N SER A 105 17.21 20.99 1.92
CA SER A 105 17.41 20.26 3.19
C SER A 105 18.22 18.96 2.98
N TYR A 106 17.96 18.28 1.88
CA TYR A 106 18.71 17.07 1.52
C TYR A 106 20.16 17.39 1.20
N ALA A 107 20.42 18.39 0.36
CA ALA A 107 21.76 18.83 0.01
C ALA A 107 22.54 19.27 1.27
N PHE A 108 21.91 20.03 2.16
CA PHE A 108 22.52 20.43 3.44
C PHE A 108 22.90 19.22 4.31
N ARG A 109 22.03 18.21 4.40
CA ARG A 109 22.36 16.98 5.14
C ARG A 109 23.54 16.23 4.53
N LEU A 110 23.62 16.12 3.21
CA LEU A 110 24.75 15.49 2.52
C LEU A 110 26.06 16.17 2.85
N ILE A 111 26.09 17.52 2.81
CA ILE A 111 27.27 18.31 3.13
C ILE A 111 27.68 18.13 4.59
N LYS A 112 26.69 18.17 5.52
CA LYS A 112 26.94 18.07 6.95
C LYS A 112 27.36 16.67 7.41
N SER A 113 26.75 15.62 6.89
CA SER A 113 26.97 14.25 7.35
C SER A 113 28.20 13.61 6.74
N ARG A 114 28.69 14.11 5.59
CA ARG A 114 29.74 13.48 4.75
C ARG A 114 29.51 12.00 4.45
N LYS A 115 28.31 11.50 4.74
CA LYS A 115 27.87 10.12 4.44
C LYS A 115 26.71 10.20 3.49
N LEU A 116 26.65 9.26 2.54
CA LEU A 116 25.43 9.05 1.77
C LEU A 116 24.33 8.67 2.76
N PRO A 117 23.17 9.32 2.70
CA PRO A 117 22.05 8.93 3.55
C PRO A 117 21.62 7.50 3.20
N ASP A 118 21.05 6.82 4.18
CA ASP A 118 20.43 5.53 3.98
C ASP A 118 19.47 5.56 2.78
N TYR A 119 19.29 4.42 2.14
CA TYR A 119 18.50 4.26 0.91
C TYR A 119 17.11 4.91 0.92
N ASP A 120 16.54 5.17 2.09
CA ASP A 120 15.23 5.83 2.25
C ASP A 120 15.24 7.33 1.91
N LEU A 121 16.41 7.94 1.85
CA LEU A 121 16.57 9.38 1.58
C LEU A 121 17.13 9.65 0.18
N THR A 122 16.74 8.84 -0.79
CA THR A 122 17.19 9.06 -2.17
C THR A 122 16.54 10.32 -2.75
N ILE A 123 17.28 11.01 -3.63
CA ILE A 123 16.78 12.20 -4.33
C ILE A 123 15.53 11.89 -5.18
N CYS A 124 15.39 10.63 -5.62
CA CYS A 124 14.27 10.20 -6.46
C CYS A 124 12.90 10.44 -5.81
N PRO A 125 12.57 9.91 -4.61
CA PRO A 125 11.27 10.13 -4.00
C PRO A 125 11.07 11.56 -3.51
N LEU A 126 12.14 12.28 -3.17
CA LEU A 126 12.04 13.62 -2.61
C LEU A 126 11.88 14.72 -3.65
N VAL A 127 12.46 14.55 -4.83
CA VAL A 127 12.53 15.57 -5.87
C VAL A 127 12.00 15.08 -7.21
N ILE A 128 12.55 13.98 -7.73
CA ILE A 128 12.24 13.51 -9.09
C ILE A 128 10.78 13.09 -9.22
N TRP A 129 10.26 12.29 -8.29
CA TRP A 129 8.89 11.81 -8.37
C TRP A 129 7.85 12.93 -8.28
N PRO A 130 7.94 13.90 -7.35
CA PRO A 130 7.03 15.03 -7.34
C PRO A 130 7.06 15.86 -8.62
N LEU A 131 8.25 16.11 -9.18
CA LEU A 131 8.37 16.87 -10.43
C LEU A 131 7.77 16.12 -11.61
N ARG A 132 8.09 14.81 -11.74
CA ARG A 132 7.53 13.94 -12.77
C ARG A 132 6.02 13.80 -12.63
N GLY A 133 5.50 13.66 -11.41
CA GLY A 133 4.07 13.62 -11.15
C GLY A 133 3.34 14.88 -11.60
N LYS A 134 3.94 16.05 -11.40
CA LYS A 134 3.39 17.32 -11.91
C LYS A 134 3.41 17.39 -13.44
N MET A 135 4.51 16.93 -14.05
CA MET A 135 4.62 16.83 -15.50
C MET A 135 3.53 15.91 -16.06
N PHE A 136 3.32 14.75 -15.48
CA PHE A 136 2.29 13.80 -15.91
C PHE A 136 0.88 14.36 -15.80
N LYS A 137 0.62 15.14 -14.75
CA LYS A 137 -0.64 15.86 -14.60
C LYS A 137 -0.82 16.93 -15.66
N ALA A 138 0.23 17.72 -15.96
CA ALA A 138 0.19 18.75 -16.99
C ALA A 138 -0.01 18.16 -18.40
N LEU A 139 0.58 17.00 -18.67
CA LEU A 139 0.46 16.29 -19.94
C LEU A 139 -0.84 15.45 -20.04
N ASN A 140 -1.70 15.44 -19.01
CA ASN A 140 -2.94 14.65 -18.96
C ASN A 140 -2.73 13.17 -19.31
N ILE A 141 -1.65 12.55 -18.81
CA ILE A 141 -1.32 11.16 -19.11
C ILE A 141 -2.40 10.20 -18.59
N PHE A 142 -3.02 10.53 -17.45
CA PHE A 142 -4.05 9.71 -16.85
C PHE A 142 -5.42 10.08 -17.39
N GLU A 143 -6.12 9.07 -17.90
CA GLU A 143 -7.51 9.24 -18.31
C GLU A 143 -8.42 9.46 -17.12
N LYS A 144 -9.47 10.26 -17.32
CA LYS A 144 -10.52 10.40 -16.32
C LYS A 144 -11.46 9.19 -16.40
N PRO A 145 -11.94 8.67 -15.26
CA PRO A 145 -12.92 7.60 -15.25
C PRO A 145 -14.13 8.00 -16.10
N GLN A 146 -14.49 7.17 -17.06
CA GLN A 146 -15.70 7.37 -17.85
C GLN A 146 -16.82 6.58 -17.19
N HIS A 147 -17.91 7.26 -16.77
CA HIS A 147 -19.09 6.63 -16.20
C HIS A 147 -19.97 5.97 -17.27
N LYS A 148 -19.38 5.24 -18.21
CA LYS A 148 -20.10 4.49 -19.22
C LYS A 148 -20.52 3.14 -18.65
N LYS A 149 -21.67 2.61 -19.10
CA LYS A 149 -22.10 1.24 -18.82
C LYS A 149 -21.27 0.25 -19.64
N GLU A 150 -19.98 0.16 -19.36
CA GLU A 150 -19.08 -0.77 -20.05
C GLU A 150 -18.59 -1.87 -19.10
N LYS A 151 -18.31 -3.04 -19.64
CA LYS A 151 -17.71 -4.13 -18.88
C LYS A 151 -16.24 -3.84 -18.68
N TYR A 152 -15.76 -3.95 -17.45
CA TYR A 152 -14.35 -3.69 -17.17
C TYR A 152 -13.79 -4.59 -16.07
N VAL A 153 -12.48 -4.76 -16.11
CA VAL A 153 -11.67 -5.30 -15.01
C VAL A 153 -10.91 -4.12 -14.40
N PHE A 154 -10.90 -4.04 -13.09
CA PHE A 154 -10.20 -2.97 -12.36
C PHE A 154 -8.99 -3.54 -11.64
N PHE A 155 -7.82 -2.98 -11.92
CA PHE A 155 -6.57 -3.36 -11.29
C PHE A 155 -5.87 -2.14 -10.66
N PRO A 156 -5.83 -2.03 -9.31
CA PRO A 156 -5.08 -0.99 -8.63
C PRO A 156 -3.60 -1.38 -8.53
N LEU A 157 -2.70 -0.51 -8.96
CA LEU A 157 -1.27 -0.69 -8.76
C LEU A 157 -0.90 -0.49 -7.28
N HIS A 158 0.05 -1.27 -6.80
CA HIS A 158 0.68 -1.10 -5.50
C HIS A 158 1.81 -0.09 -5.57
N PHE A 159 2.02 0.62 -4.47
CA PHE A 159 3.24 1.40 -4.28
C PHE A 159 4.44 0.47 -4.13
N GLN A 160 5.59 0.83 -4.71
CA GLN A 160 6.82 0.08 -4.63
C GLN A 160 8.01 0.99 -4.34
N PRO A 161 8.98 0.52 -3.51
CA PRO A 161 9.01 -0.75 -2.77
C PRO A 161 8.12 -0.72 -1.52
N GLU A 162 7.32 -1.76 -1.32
CA GLU A 162 6.45 -1.91 -0.15
C GLU A 162 6.44 -3.38 0.29
N ALA A 163 6.18 -3.63 1.59
CA ALA A 163 6.12 -4.98 2.14
C ALA A 163 5.10 -5.87 1.41
N ALA A 164 3.98 -5.30 0.97
CA ALA A 164 2.94 -6.01 0.22
C ALA A 164 3.50 -6.73 -1.02
N THR A 165 4.33 -6.05 -1.80
CA THR A 165 4.93 -6.60 -3.02
C THR A 165 6.29 -7.25 -2.79
N SER A 166 7.12 -6.70 -1.88
CA SER A 166 8.50 -7.16 -1.71
C SER A 166 8.65 -8.35 -0.75
N ILE A 167 7.72 -8.54 0.18
CA ILE A 167 7.79 -9.58 1.21
C ILE A 167 6.67 -10.60 1.02
N TYR A 168 5.42 -10.14 0.94
CA TYR A 168 4.25 -11.01 0.96
C TYR A 168 3.90 -11.57 -0.41
N ALA A 169 4.04 -10.77 -1.46
CA ALA A 169 3.74 -11.14 -2.84
C ALA A 169 4.95 -10.98 -3.77
N LYS A 170 6.12 -11.46 -3.36
CA LYS A 170 7.41 -11.29 -4.05
C LYS A 170 7.41 -11.74 -5.52
N TRP A 171 6.56 -12.68 -5.89
CA TRP A 171 6.42 -13.16 -7.27
C TRP A 171 5.64 -12.19 -8.18
N PHE A 172 5.00 -11.18 -7.58
CA PHE A 172 4.17 -10.18 -8.25
C PHE A 172 4.76 -8.78 -8.15
N MET A 173 6.09 -8.67 -8.06
CA MET A 173 6.78 -7.38 -7.98
C MET A 173 6.72 -6.62 -9.30
N ASP A 174 6.83 -7.32 -10.43
CA ASP A 174 6.73 -6.70 -11.75
C ASP A 174 5.26 -6.47 -12.12
N GLN A 175 4.77 -5.31 -11.77
CA GLN A 175 3.38 -4.94 -12.01
C GLN A 175 3.08 -4.67 -13.48
N ALA A 176 4.08 -4.31 -14.30
CA ALA A 176 3.89 -4.16 -15.74
C ALA A 176 3.51 -5.50 -16.37
N THR A 177 4.30 -6.54 -16.11
CA THR A 177 4.00 -7.90 -16.56
C THR A 177 2.64 -8.40 -16.06
N ILE A 178 2.24 -8.06 -14.83
CA ILE A 178 0.91 -8.43 -14.31
C ILE A 178 -0.19 -7.75 -15.14
N VAL A 179 -0.06 -6.45 -15.40
CA VAL A 179 -1.02 -5.68 -16.20
C VAL A 179 -1.15 -6.27 -17.61
N GLU A 180 -0.02 -6.59 -18.26
CA GLU A 180 -0.01 -7.23 -19.57
C GLU A 180 -0.72 -8.60 -19.56
N ASN A 181 -0.43 -9.43 -18.56
CA ASN A 181 -1.06 -10.74 -18.44
C ASN A 181 -2.57 -10.64 -18.20
N ILE A 182 -3.00 -9.69 -17.39
CA ILE A 182 -4.43 -9.42 -17.20
C ILE A 182 -5.04 -8.96 -18.53
N ALA A 183 -4.41 -8.01 -19.22
CA ALA A 183 -4.90 -7.49 -20.50
C ALA A 183 -5.06 -8.59 -21.56
N LYS A 184 -4.12 -9.55 -21.61
CA LYS A 184 -4.18 -10.71 -22.50
C LYS A 184 -5.25 -11.75 -22.10
N SER A 185 -5.68 -11.74 -20.84
CA SER A 185 -6.59 -12.76 -20.26
C SER A 185 -8.04 -12.30 -20.15
N ILE A 186 -8.31 -11.01 -20.27
CA ILE A 186 -9.69 -10.49 -20.17
C ILE A 186 -10.51 -10.87 -21.42
N PRO A 187 -11.83 -11.15 -21.26
CA PRO A 187 -12.68 -11.48 -22.38
C PRO A 187 -12.82 -10.32 -23.38
N LEU A 188 -13.08 -10.64 -24.64
CA LEU A 188 -13.39 -9.63 -25.65
C LEU A 188 -14.54 -8.72 -25.21
N GLY A 189 -14.42 -7.43 -25.47
CA GLY A 189 -15.40 -6.42 -25.07
C GLY A 189 -15.27 -5.92 -23.62
N TYR A 190 -14.31 -6.41 -22.86
CA TYR A 190 -13.95 -5.83 -21.56
C TYR A 190 -12.80 -4.82 -21.72
N LYS A 191 -12.80 -3.80 -20.88
CA LYS A 191 -11.69 -2.86 -20.72
C LYS A 191 -10.91 -3.16 -19.44
N LEU A 192 -9.61 -2.92 -19.45
CA LEU A 192 -8.79 -2.95 -18.25
C LEU A 192 -8.58 -1.53 -17.75
N TYR A 193 -9.10 -1.24 -16.56
CA TYR A 193 -8.81 0.02 -15.86
C TYR A 193 -7.70 -0.21 -14.84
N VAL A 194 -6.54 0.37 -15.12
CA VAL A 194 -5.39 0.35 -14.21
C VAL A 194 -5.35 1.67 -13.45
N LYS A 195 -5.40 1.61 -12.13
CA LYS A 195 -5.33 2.79 -11.28
C LYS A 195 -3.96 2.89 -10.64
N GLU A 196 -3.26 4.01 -10.88
CA GLU A 196 -2.00 4.28 -10.19
C GLU A 196 -2.23 4.52 -8.70
N HIS A 197 -1.30 4.00 -7.89
CA HIS A 197 -1.29 4.26 -6.45
C HIS A 197 -1.03 5.75 -6.17
N ALA A 198 -1.73 6.33 -5.20
CA ALA A 198 -1.62 7.75 -4.91
C ALA A 198 -0.17 8.21 -4.61
N TYR A 199 0.65 7.33 -4.01
CA TYR A 199 2.08 7.58 -3.78
C TYR A 199 2.97 7.21 -4.96
N GLY A 200 2.47 6.41 -5.89
CA GLY A 200 3.21 5.89 -7.03
C GLY A 200 3.34 6.87 -8.18
N VAL A 201 2.51 7.92 -8.20
CA VAL A 201 2.53 8.91 -9.30
C VAL A 201 3.91 9.55 -9.40
N GLY A 202 4.53 9.43 -10.58
CA GLY A 202 5.88 9.93 -10.83
C GLY A 202 7.01 8.98 -10.41
N SER A 203 6.73 7.88 -9.70
CA SER A 203 7.74 6.86 -9.39
C SER A 203 8.15 6.05 -10.63
N LYS A 204 7.23 5.85 -11.55
CA LYS A 204 7.44 5.14 -12.81
C LYS A 204 7.78 6.10 -13.95
N THR A 205 8.42 5.59 -14.99
CA THR A 205 8.73 6.37 -16.19
C THR A 205 7.51 6.57 -17.06
N TYR A 206 7.62 7.47 -18.03
CA TYR A 206 6.56 7.71 -19.01
C TYR A 206 6.24 6.44 -19.82
N ASP A 207 7.28 5.69 -20.20
CA ASP A 207 7.13 4.47 -21.01
C ASP A 207 6.32 3.37 -20.31
N PHE A 208 6.28 3.38 -18.97
CA PHE A 208 5.43 2.47 -18.20
C PHE A 208 3.92 2.74 -18.44
N TYR A 209 3.55 3.98 -18.73
CA TYR A 209 2.14 4.37 -18.93
C TYR A 209 1.73 4.43 -20.40
N LYS A 210 2.68 4.29 -21.32
CA LYS A 210 2.46 4.28 -22.77
C LYS A 210 2.06 2.88 -23.24
#